data_f7cde2611d0dc9dc753a2a9e56cacff3
#
_entry.id   f7cde2611d0dc9dc753a2a9e56cacff3
#
_cell.length_a   1.000
_cell.length_b   1.000
_cell.length_c   1.000
_cell.angle_alpha   90.00
_cell.angle_beta   90.00
_cell.angle_gamma   90.00
#
_symmetry.space_group_name_H-M   'P 1'
#
loop_
_entity.id
_entity.type
_entity.pdbx_description
1 polymer ?
#
loop_
_entity_poly.entity_id
_entity_poly.type
_entity_poly.pdbx_seq_one_letter_code
_entity_poly.pdbx_strand_id
1 'polypeptide(L)'
;MADLKEETTVDNTENTVEETVEEKKRQVDPSLEGVQLFYEKNKNLINYVGGGLVLIIGAFCFFKFYYLPGKEAEASNEMYWAESYFEKDSFNLALKGGIMVNSPDGQKPMMGFEQIADEYSMTKSGSLASYCAGICYLRTGKYEEAINFLSKYDNNDEIITPISLGAIGDCNVELNRMDEAVKYYLKAADQSKNSFTSPFYLKKAGFAYEQKANYDEALRTYERIKKEFPESAEGREMERTIARVKALGNL
;
A
#
# COMPACT_ATOMS: atom_id res chain seq x y z
N MET A 1 55.39 -76.48 -3.89
CA MET A 1 54.27 -77.37 -3.56
C MET A 1 53.20 -76.56 -2.89
N ALA A 2 52.26 -76.36 -3.62
CA ALA A 2 50.80 -76.43 -3.56
C ALA A 2 50.23 -75.15 -2.93
N ASP A 3 49.66 -74.29 -3.66
CA ASP A 3 48.44 -74.24 -4.52
C ASP A 3 47.10 -74.26 -3.75
N LEU A 4 46.29 -73.21 -4.07
CA LEU A 4 44.84 -73.15 -4.08
C LEU A 4 44.15 -72.99 -2.71
N LYS A 5 43.31 -71.99 -2.47
CA LYS A 5 42.13 -71.52 -3.19
C LYS A 5 41.68 -70.17 -2.62
N GLU A 6 41.68 -69.14 -3.43
CA GLU A 6 40.78 -68.00 -3.29
C GLU A 6 39.76 -68.13 -4.41
N GLU A 7 38.57 -68.44 -4.07
CA GLU A 7 37.39 -68.20 -4.92
C GLU A 7 36.12 -68.26 -4.05
N THR A 8 35.22 -67.35 -4.32
CA THR A 8 33.82 -67.29 -3.87
C THR A 8 33.52 -66.59 -2.54
N THR A 9 33.59 -65.24 -2.58
CA THR A 9 32.83 -64.39 -1.63
C THR A 9 32.27 -63.09 -2.26
N VAL A 10 32.18 -62.95 -3.57
CA VAL A 10 31.69 -61.69 -4.21
C VAL A 10 30.23 -61.76 -4.63
N ASP A 11 29.65 -62.94 -4.74
CA ASP A 11 28.28 -63.11 -5.34
C ASP A 11 27.10 -63.07 -4.36
N ASN A 12 27.36 -62.94 -3.03
CA ASN A 12 26.29 -62.94 -2.04
C ASN A 12 25.91 -61.54 -1.54
N THR A 13 26.67 -60.49 -1.88
CA THR A 13 26.37 -59.14 -1.41
C THR A 13 25.47 -58.33 -2.36
N GLU A 14 25.51 -58.59 -3.65
CA GLU A 14 24.62 -57.93 -4.60
C GLU A 14 23.16 -58.40 -4.51
N ASN A 15 22.96 -59.72 -4.35
CA ASN A 15 21.63 -60.30 -4.20
C ASN A 15 20.93 -59.90 -2.89
N THR A 16 21.67 -59.67 -1.79
CA THR A 16 21.09 -59.22 -0.53
C THR A 16 20.72 -57.72 -0.52
N VAL A 17 21.37 -56.90 -1.34
CA VAL A 17 21.06 -55.47 -1.48
C VAL A 17 19.84 -55.28 -2.38
N GLU A 18 19.71 -56.06 -3.45
CA GLU A 18 18.53 -56.03 -4.33
C GLU A 18 17.27 -56.55 -3.63
N GLU A 19 17.33 -57.63 -2.84
CA GLU A 19 16.21 -58.12 -2.04
C GLU A 19 15.76 -57.13 -0.96
N THR A 20 16.69 -56.43 -0.28
CA THR A 20 16.33 -55.42 0.72
C THR A 20 15.77 -54.14 0.12
N VAL A 21 16.13 -53.83 -1.13
CA VAL A 21 15.54 -52.69 -1.87
C VAL A 21 14.15 -53.03 -2.40
N GLU A 22 13.92 -54.28 -2.83
CA GLU A 22 12.58 -54.75 -3.27
C GLU A 22 11.62 -54.97 -2.11
N GLU A 23 12.09 -55.46 -0.92
CA GLU A 23 11.23 -55.54 0.28
C GLU A 23 10.85 -54.17 0.84
N LYS A 24 11.72 -53.17 0.75
CA LYS A 24 11.34 -51.79 1.13
C LYS A 24 10.31 -51.16 0.18
N LYS A 25 10.20 -51.62 -1.05
CA LYS A 25 9.16 -51.20 -2.00
C LYS A 25 7.78 -51.80 -1.71
N ARG A 26 7.68 -52.83 -0.88
CA ARG A 26 6.42 -53.56 -0.61
C ARG A 26 5.68 -53.18 0.67
N GLN A 27 6.21 -52.26 1.45
CA GLN A 27 5.50 -51.70 2.62
C GLN A 27 4.98 -50.29 2.34
N VAL A 28 4.26 -50.09 1.26
CA VAL A 28 3.45 -48.88 1.10
C VAL A 28 2.14 -49.10 1.85
N ASP A 29 1.90 -48.21 2.78
CA ASP A 29 0.63 -48.16 3.54
C ASP A 29 -0.54 -48.20 2.55
N PRO A 30 -1.52 -49.17 2.71
CA PRO A 30 -2.66 -49.28 1.81
C PRO A 30 -3.44 -47.97 1.64
N SER A 31 -3.34 -47.06 2.59
CA SER A 31 -3.91 -45.70 2.51
C SER A 31 -3.25 -44.80 1.45
N LEU A 32 -2.00 -45.11 1.06
CA LEU A 32 -1.23 -44.32 0.09
C LEU A 32 -1.25 -44.91 -1.34
N GLU A 33 -1.74 -46.14 -1.51
CA GLU A 33 -1.78 -46.83 -2.81
C GLU A 33 -2.63 -46.03 -3.84
N GLY A 34 -3.77 -45.50 -3.40
CA GLY A 34 -4.62 -44.63 -4.23
C GLY A 34 -3.93 -43.32 -4.66
N VAL A 35 -3.13 -42.76 -3.80
CA VAL A 35 -2.36 -41.51 -4.08
C VAL A 35 -1.23 -41.80 -5.08
N GLN A 36 -0.55 -42.94 -4.94
CA GLN A 36 0.52 -43.35 -5.85
C GLN A 36 -0.01 -43.62 -7.27
N LEU A 37 -1.12 -44.37 -7.37
CA LEU A 37 -1.78 -44.63 -8.65
C LEU A 37 -2.25 -43.36 -9.35
N PHE A 38 -2.79 -42.40 -8.58
CA PHE A 38 -3.19 -41.08 -9.07
C PHE A 38 -1.97 -40.30 -9.58
N TYR A 39 -0.88 -40.29 -8.81
CA TYR A 39 0.38 -39.61 -9.17
C TYR A 39 0.97 -40.22 -10.45
N GLU A 40 1.11 -41.53 -10.53
CA GLU A 40 1.67 -42.21 -11.71
C GLU A 40 0.85 -41.96 -12.98
N LYS A 41 -0.47 -41.98 -12.87
CA LYS A 41 -1.39 -41.68 -13.98
C LYS A 41 -1.29 -40.23 -14.46
N ASN A 42 -1.02 -39.28 -13.56
CA ASN A 42 -1.04 -37.87 -13.85
C ASN A 42 0.33 -37.18 -13.69
N LYS A 43 1.43 -37.95 -13.56
CA LYS A 43 2.77 -37.40 -13.23
C LYS A 43 3.23 -36.26 -14.15
N ASN A 44 2.95 -36.38 -15.46
CA ASN A 44 3.33 -35.32 -16.40
C ASN A 44 2.54 -34.03 -16.14
N LEU A 45 1.23 -34.12 -15.92
CA LEU A 45 0.38 -32.98 -15.58
C LEU A 45 0.80 -32.39 -14.26
N ILE A 46 1.03 -33.21 -13.22
CA ILE A 46 1.48 -32.78 -11.89
C ILE A 46 2.84 -32.07 -11.98
N ASN A 47 3.78 -32.60 -12.75
CA ASN A 47 5.10 -32.01 -12.95
C ASN A 47 5.02 -30.67 -13.70
N TYR A 48 4.19 -30.56 -14.76
CA TYR A 48 3.99 -29.28 -15.47
C TYR A 48 3.30 -28.23 -14.60
N VAL A 49 2.22 -28.63 -13.91
CA VAL A 49 1.50 -27.71 -13.00
C VAL A 49 2.36 -27.34 -11.79
N GLY A 50 3.01 -28.32 -11.16
CA GLY A 50 3.91 -28.08 -10.02
C GLY A 50 5.13 -27.24 -10.42
N GLY A 51 5.76 -27.55 -11.54
CA GLY A 51 6.87 -26.75 -12.08
C GLY A 51 6.44 -25.33 -12.43
N GLY A 52 5.29 -25.15 -13.05
CA GLY A 52 4.71 -23.84 -13.34
C GLY A 52 4.44 -23.04 -12.05
N LEU A 53 3.88 -23.69 -11.04
CA LEU A 53 3.62 -23.06 -9.73
C LEU A 53 4.92 -22.62 -9.04
N VAL A 54 5.96 -23.45 -9.06
CA VAL A 54 7.28 -23.13 -8.50
C VAL A 54 7.90 -21.93 -9.22
N LEU A 55 7.78 -21.85 -10.54
CA LEU A 55 8.27 -20.70 -11.30
C LEU A 55 7.52 -19.41 -10.95
N ILE A 56 6.20 -19.46 -10.82
CA ILE A 56 5.38 -18.30 -10.42
C ILE A 56 5.75 -17.84 -9.01
N ILE A 57 5.87 -18.77 -8.06
CA ILE A 57 6.28 -18.45 -6.69
C ILE A 57 7.70 -17.88 -6.68
N GLY A 58 8.64 -18.49 -7.42
CA GLY A 58 10.01 -18.00 -7.55
C GLY A 58 10.08 -16.58 -8.11
N ALA A 59 9.34 -16.31 -9.19
CA ALA A 59 9.24 -14.98 -9.79
C ALA A 59 8.61 -13.96 -8.83
N PHE A 60 7.55 -14.34 -8.11
CA PHE A 60 6.91 -13.51 -7.10
C PHE A 60 7.87 -13.18 -5.94
N CYS A 61 8.59 -14.19 -5.42
CA CYS A 61 9.58 -14.00 -4.37
C CYS A 61 10.73 -13.09 -4.81
N PHE A 62 11.27 -13.32 -6.03
CA PHE A 62 12.29 -12.45 -6.61
C PHE A 62 11.81 -11.00 -6.73
N PHE A 63 10.61 -10.80 -7.27
CA PHE A 63 10.02 -9.47 -7.42
C PHE A 63 9.84 -8.77 -6.06
N LYS A 64 9.21 -9.47 -5.08
CA LYS A 64 8.85 -8.89 -3.79
C LYS A 64 10.06 -8.65 -2.87
N PHE A 65 11.05 -9.57 -2.87
CA PHE A 65 12.15 -9.54 -1.89
C PHE A 65 13.47 -8.99 -2.47
N TYR A 66 13.61 -8.90 -3.78
CA TYR A 66 14.83 -8.40 -4.41
C TYR A 66 14.59 -7.15 -5.27
N TYR A 67 13.67 -7.23 -6.24
CA TYR A 67 13.44 -6.13 -7.18
C TYR A 67 12.77 -4.91 -6.51
N LEU A 68 11.66 -5.13 -5.78
CA LEU A 68 10.90 -4.04 -5.18
C LEU A 68 11.66 -3.28 -4.10
N PRO A 69 12.42 -3.91 -3.17
CA PRO A 69 13.25 -3.17 -2.21
C PRO A 69 14.37 -2.35 -2.86
N GLY A 70 14.95 -2.83 -3.97
CA GLY A 70 15.91 -2.07 -4.74
C GLY A 70 15.28 -0.79 -5.32
N LYS A 71 14.09 -0.92 -5.92
CA LYS A 71 13.33 0.22 -6.44
C LYS A 71 12.86 1.19 -5.35
N GLU A 72 12.50 0.68 -4.17
CA GLU A 72 12.15 1.51 -3.01
C GLU A 72 13.34 2.36 -2.55
N ALA A 73 14.53 1.78 -2.48
CA ALA A 73 15.75 2.52 -2.11
C ALA A 73 16.10 3.60 -3.14
N GLU A 74 15.99 3.30 -4.44
CA GLU A 74 16.16 4.29 -5.51
C GLU A 74 15.15 5.44 -5.37
N ALA A 75 13.85 5.11 -5.26
CA ALA A 75 12.78 6.10 -5.11
C ALA A 75 12.97 7.00 -3.89
N SER A 76 13.31 6.42 -2.73
CA SER A 76 13.59 7.18 -1.50
C SER A 76 14.76 8.15 -1.66
N ASN A 77 15.81 7.75 -2.38
CA ASN A 77 16.96 8.63 -2.66
C ASN A 77 16.58 9.79 -3.61
N GLU A 78 15.73 9.52 -4.62
CA GLU A 78 15.27 10.56 -5.55
C GLU A 78 14.36 11.58 -4.85
N MET A 79 13.59 11.20 -3.83
CA MET A 79 12.71 12.09 -3.08
C MET A 79 13.45 13.23 -2.36
N TYR A 80 14.68 13.00 -1.91
CA TYR A 80 15.44 13.93 -1.05
C TYR A 80 15.46 15.37 -1.55
N TRP A 81 15.79 15.57 -2.84
CA TRP A 81 15.87 16.91 -3.40
C TRP A 81 14.50 17.54 -3.62
N ALA A 82 13.52 16.76 -4.07
CA ALA A 82 12.16 17.23 -4.27
C ALA A 82 11.52 17.67 -2.93
N GLU A 83 11.74 16.91 -1.86
CA GLU A 83 11.31 17.25 -0.49
C GLU A 83 11.98 18.53 -0.01
N SER A 84 13.30 18.69 -0.22
CA SER A 84 14.02 19.93 0.15
C SER A 84 13.47 21.19 -0.52
N TYR A 85 12.98 21.09 -1.75
CA TYR A 85 12.32 22.22 -2.42
C TYR A 85 10.86 22.38 -1.99
N PHE A 86 10.18 21.30 -1.65
CA PHE A 86 8.84 21.33 -1.09
C PHE A 86 8.81 22.06 0.26
N GLU A 87 9.75 21.77 1.16
CA GLU A 87 9.91 22.45 2.44
C GLU A 87 10.17 23.97 2.32
N LYS A 88 10.71 24.40 1.20
CA LYS A 88 10.96 25.81 0.87
C LYS A 88 9.81 26.46 0.09
N ASP A 89 8.64 25.86 0.08
CA ASP A 89 7.47 26.30 -0.70
C ASP A 89 7.72 26.45 -2.21
N SER A 90 8.78 25.84 -2.72
CA SER A 90 9.13 25.86 -4.14
C SER A 90 8.37 24.77 -4.90
N PHE A 91 7.04 24.77 -4.81
CA PHE A 91 6.16 23.69 -5.25
C PHE A 91 6.33 23.31 -6.72
N ASN A 92 6.47 24.29 -7.63
CA ASN A 92 6.65 23.99 -9.05
C ASN A 92 7.96 23.24 -9.32
N LEU A 93 9.04 23.60 -8.60
CA LEU A 93 10.33 22.95 -8.74
C LEU A 93 10.34 21.56 -8.10
N ALA A 94 9.75 21.43 -6.90
CA ALA A 94 9.56 20.14 -6.24
C ALA A 94 8.73 19.19 -7.11
N LEU A 95 7.70 19.70 -7.79
CA LEU A 95 6.81 18.95 -8.65
C LEU A 95 7.48 18.46 -9.94
N LYS A 96 8.18 19.36 -10.65
CA LYS A 96 8.69 19.11 -12.02
C LYS A 96 10.18 18.74 -12.06
N GLY A 97 10.96 19.12 -11.06
CA GLY A 97 12.41 18.90 -11.05
C GLY A 97 13.14 19.61 -12.17
N GLY A 98 14.11 18.93 -12.76
CA GLY A 98 14.83 19.37 -13.97
C GLY A 98 16.08 20.19 -13.71
N ILE A 99 16.36 20.64 -12.50
CA ILE A 99 17.63 21.30 -12.14
C ILE A 99 18.73 20.28 -11.87
N MET A 100 19.98 20.68 -12.10
CA MET A 100 21.14 19.83 -11.80
C MET A 100 21.43 19.82 -10.30
N VAL A 101 21.54 18.63 -9.72
CA VAL A 101 21.88 18.41 -8.32
C VAL A 101 23.08 17.51 -8.17
N ASN A 102 23.82 17.65 -7.07
CA ASN A 102 24.95 16.79 -6.76
C ASN A 102 24.48 15.45 -6.19
N SER A 103 24.84 14.36 -6.84
CA SER A 103 24.62 12.99 -6.39
C SER A 103 25.98 12.33 -6.08
N PRO A 104 26.03 11.25 -5.30
CA PRO A 104 27.27 10.47 -5.09
C PRO A 104 27.95 10.05 -6.41
N ASP A 105 27.18 9.81 -7.45
CA ASP A 105 27.64 9.38 -8.77
C ASP A 105 27.95 10.57 -9.72
N GLY A 106 27.90 11.81 -9.22
CA GLY A 106 28.12 13.03 -10.00
C GLY A 106 26.89 13.93 -10.07
N GLN A 107 26.92 14.88 -11.02
CA GLN A 107 25.77 15.75 -11.26
C GLN A 107 24.71 15.04 -12.10
N LYS A 108 23.46 15.11 -11.64
CA LYS A 108 22.30 14.58 -12.37
C LYS A 108 21.12 15.56 -12.33
N PRO A 109 20.17 15.50 -13.29
CA PRO A 109 18.93 16.25 -13.18
C PRO A 109 18.10 15.70 -12.01
N MET A 110 17.57 16.60 -11.18
CA MET A 110 16.66 16.27 -10.10
C MET A 110 15.35 15.76 -10.69
N MET A 111 14.87 14.63 -10.17
CA MET A 111 13.51 14.16 -10.42
C MET A 111 12.53 14.96 -9.56
N GLY A 112 11.43 15.43 -10.17
CA GLY A 112 10.32 16.00 -9.41
C GLY A 112 9.35 14.91 -8.95
N PHE A 113 8.47 15.26 -8.01
CA PHE A 113 7.49 14.31 -7.46
C PHE A 113 6.61 13.64 -8.51
N GLU A 114 6.24 14.31 -9.60
CA GLU A 114 5.48 13.68 -10.68
C GLU A 114 6.25 12.51 -11.32
N GLN A 115 7.50 12.76 -11.66
CA GLN A 115 8.32 11.73 -12.30
C GLN A 115 8.60 10.57 -11.33
N ILE A 116 8.87 10.86 -10.05
CA ILE A 116 9.08 9.83 -9.02
C ILE A 116 7.80 9.00 -8.84
N ALA A 117 6.62 9.65 -8.77
CA ALA A 117 5.35 8.98 -8.63
C ALA A 117 5.02 8.03 -9.78
N ASP A 118 5.37 8.41 -11.01
CA ASP A 118 5.10 7.59 -12.19
C ASP A 118 6.14 6.46 -12.35
N GLU A 119 7.44 6.75 -12.17
CA GLU A 119 8.52 5.77 -12.38
C GLU A 119 8.58 4.71 -11.27
N TYR A 120 8.28 5.12 -10.03
CA TYR A 120 8.32 4.25 -8.86
C TYR A 120 6.93 3.94 -8.27
N SER A 121 5.88 3.96 -9.09
CA SER A 121 4.48 3.80 -8.67
C SER A 121 4.18 2.56 -7.83
N MET A 122 4.99 1.50 -7.96
CA MET A 122 4.85 0.24 -7.20
C MET A 122 5.53 0.28 -5.82
N THR A 123 6.20 1.37 -5.46
CA THR A 123 6.95 1.54 -4.21
C THR A 123 6.19 2.43 -3.23
N LYS A 124 6.52 2.33 -1.94
CA LYS A 124 5.96 3.22 -0.93
C LYS A 124 6.40 4.67 -1.12
N SER A 125 7.65 4.88 -1.49
CA SER A 125 8.18 6.21 -1.80
C SER A 125 7.53 6.82 -3.04
N GLY A 126 7.24 6.03 -4.10
CA GLY A 126 6.48 6.48 -5.26
C GLY A 126 5.02 6.84 -4.91
N SER A 127 4.38 6.05 -4.05
CA SER A 127 3.07 6.40 -3.50
C SER A 127 3.13 7.70 -2.69
N LEU A 128 4.14 7.89 -1.83
CA LEU A 128 4.37 9.14 -1.09
C LEU A 128 4.65 10.32 -2.02
N ALA A 129 5.42 10.11 -3.09
CA ALA A 129 5.64 11.13 -4.13
C ALA A 129 4.32 11.56 -4.79
N SER A 130 3.38 10.63 -5.00
CA SER A 130 2.04 10.96 -5.50
C SER A 130 1.29 11.89 -4.54
N TYR A 131 1.34 11.63 -3.23
CA TYR A 131 0.77 12.54 -2.23
C TYR A 131 1.44 13.92 -2.28
N CYS A 132 2.77 13.99 -2.27
CA CYS A 132 3.51 15.26 -2.33
C CYS A 132 3.22 16.04 -3.62
N ALA A 133 3.16 15.36 -4.78
CA ALA A 133 2.75 15.97 -6.05
C ALA A 133 1.34 16.54 -5.96
N GLY A 134 0.39 15.80 -5.39
CA GLY A 134 -0.98 16.26 -5.18
C GLY A 134 -1.05 17.50 -4.30
N ILE A 135 -0.27 17.56 -3.21
CA ILE A 135 -0.18 18.76 -2.37
C ILE A 135 0.45 19.95 -3.13
N CYS A 136 1.48 19.72 -3.93
CA CYS A 136 2.06 20.77 -4.80
C CYS A 136 1.00 21.35 -5.77
N TYR A 137 0.20 20.49 -6.37
CA TYR A 137 -0.88 20.91 -7.25
C TYR A 137 -1.99 21.67 -6.52
N LEU A 138 -2.38 21.20 -5.33
CA LEU A 138 -3.34 21.90 -4.48
C LEU A 138 -2.84 23.31 -4.12
N ARG A 139 -1.57 23.43 -3.70
CA ARG A 139 -0.94 24.72 -3.35
C ARG A 139 -0.79 25.68 -4.54
N THR A 140 -0.75 25.15 -5.75
CA THR A 140 -0.65 25.94 -6.99
C THR A 140 -1.99 26.16 -7.69
N GLY A 141 -3.12 25.78 -7.06
CA GLY A 141 -4.47 26.00 -7.57
C GLY A 141 -4.89 25.07 -8.71
N LYS A 142 -4.17 23.98 -8.93
CA LYS A 142 -4.48 22.99 -9.97
C LYS A 142 -5.23 21.80 -9.34
N TYR A 143 -6.48 22.04 -9.01
CA TYR A 143 -7.27 21.16 -8.15
C TYR A 143 -7.60 19.81 -8.77
N GLU A 144 -7.84 19.74 -10.09
CA GLU A 144 -8.12 18.46 -10.77
C GLU A 144 -6.89 17.56 -10.81
N GLU A 145 -5.73 18.14 -11.11
CA GLU A 145 -4.45 17.43 -11.07
C GLU A 145 -4.12 16.98 -9.63
N ALA A 146 -4.40 17.84 -8.64
CA ALA A 146 -4.24 17.49 -7.24
C ALA A 146 -5.06 16.26 -6.87
N ILE A 147 -6.35 16.22 -7.22
CA ILE A 147 -7.24 15.06 -6.98
C ILE A 147 -6.67 13.80 -7.64
N ASN A 148 -6.20 13.92 -8.90
CA ASN A 148 -5.63 12.78 -9.62
C ASN A 148 -4.41 12.18 -8.89
N PHE A 149 -3.47 13.02 -8.46
CA PHE A 149 -2.27 12.56 -7.77
C PHE A 149 -2.54 12.08 -6.34
N LEU A 150 -3.36 12.80 -5.55
CA LEU A 150 -3.77 12.39 -4.22
C LEU A 150 -4.50 11.05 -4.21
N SER A 151 -5.27 10.76 -5.25
CA SER A 151 -6.00 9.49 -5.38
C SER A 151 -5.09 8.27 -5.66
N LYS A 152 -3.84 8.49 -6.10
CA LYS A 152 -2.85 7.43 -6.30
C LYS A 152 -2.15 7.02 -5.00
N TYR A 153 -2.29 7.79 -3.91
CA TYR A 153 -1.70 7.46 -2.62
C TYR A 153 -2.43 6.29 -1.97
N ASP A 154 -1.71 5.19 -1.69
CA ASP A 154 -2.29 3.92 -1.20
C ASP A 154 -1.51 3.23 -0.07
N ASN A 155 -0.58 3.93 0.60
CA ASN A 155 0.25 3.35 1.65
C ASN A 155 -0.54 2.92 2.92
N ASN A 156 -1.84 3.19 3.00
CA ASN A 156 -2.71 2.88 4.14
C ASN A 156 -2.15 3.35 5.49
N ASP A 157 -1.57 4.54 5.51
CA ASP A 157 -1.01 5.18 6.69
C ASP A 157 -2.11 5.80 7.55
N GLU A 158 -1.97 5.74 8.88
CA GLU A 158 -3.00 6.22 9.81
C GLU A 158 -3.16 7.75 9.83
N ILE A 159 -2.17 8.48 9.34
CA ILE A 159 -2.15 9.95 9.33
C ILE A 159 -2.20 10.48 7.90
N ILE A 160 -1.31 10.03 7.01
CA ILE A 160 -1.23 10.58 5.65
C ILE A 160 -2.43 10.18 4.80
N THR A 161 -2.97 8.96 4.95
CA THR A 161 -4.16 8.54 4.20
C THR A 161 -5.37 9.44 4.47
N PRO A 162 -5.77 9.70 5.75
CA PRO A 162 -6.81 10.69 6.03
C PRO A 162 -6.49 12.09 5.51
N ILE A 163 -5.24 12.53 5.61
CA ILE A 163 -4.82 13.85 5.11
C ILE A 163 -4.96 13.93 3.59
N SER A 164 -4.56 12.88 2.85
CA SER A 164 -4.73 12.80 1.39
C SER A 164 -6.21 12.88 1.00
N LEU A 165 -7.06 12.09 1.66
CA LEU A 165 -8.51 12.13 1.43
C LEU A 165 -9.10 13.50 1.76
N GLY A 166 -8.68 14.12 2.85
CA GLY A 166 -9.11 15.45 3.23
C GLY A 166 -8.67 16.54 2.25
N ALA A 167 -7.45 16.42 1.71
CA ALA A 167 -6.95 17.31 0.66
C ALA A 167 -7.77 17.19 -0.64
N ILE A 168 -8.23 15.97 -1.00
CA ILE A 168 -9.19 15.78 -2.11
C ILE A 168 -10.51 16.50 -1.78
N GLY A 169 -10.97 16.44 -0.52
CA GLY A 169 -12.12 17.20 -0.06
C GLY A 169 -11.92 18.71 -0.25
N ASP A 170 -10.75 19.24 0.13
CA ASP A 170 -10.40 20.65 -0.05
C ASP A 170 -10.40 21.08 -1.53
N CYS A 171 -9.81 20.25 -2.40
CA CYS A 171 -9.88 20.49 -3.85
C CYS A 171 -11.33 20.56 -4.35
N ASN A 172 -12.21 19.68 -3.87
CA ASN A 172 -13.62 19.70 -4.27
C ASN A 172 -14.36 20.94 -3.76
N VAL A 173 -14.00 21.48 -2.59
CA VAL A 173 -14.53 22.78 -2.13
C VAL A 173 -14.14 23.90 -3.10
N GLU A 174 -12.88 23.99 -3.48
CA GLU A 174 -12.37 24.99 -4.42
C GLU A 174 -13.02 24.87 -5.82
N LEU A 175 -13.38 23.65 -6.22
CA LEU A 175 -14.12 23.36 -7.46
C LEU A 175 -15.64 23.54 -7.32
N ASN A 176 -16.14 24.05 -6.19
CA ASN A 176 -17.58 24.19 -5.88
C ASN A 176 -18.37 22.86 -5.94
N ARG A 177 -17.72 21.73 -5.64
CA ARG A 177 -18.29 20.38 -5.60
C ARG A 177 -18.55 19.95 -4.16
N MET A 178 -19.45 20.66 -3.46
CA MET A 178 -19.65 20.48 -2.01
C MET A 178 -20.09 19.07 -1.61
N ASP A 179 -20.85 18.36 -2.45
CA ASP A 179 -21.27 16.98 -2.15
C ASP A 179 -20.08 16.00 -2.14
N GLU A 180 -19.19 16.14 -3.11
CA GLU A 180 -17.95 15.35 -3.14
C GLU A 180 -17.01 15.75 -2.00
N ALA A 181 -16.92 17.04 -1.68
CA ALA A 181 -16.11 17.50 -0.53
C ALA A 181 -16.56 16.84 0.77
N VAL A 182 -17.86 16.86 1.07
CA VAL A 182 -18.44 16.19 2.25
C VAL A 182 -18.10 14.70 2.26
N LYS A 183 -18.30 14.02 1.16
CA LYS A 183 -18.01 12.59 1.03
C LYS A 183 -16.55 12.26 1.33
N TYR A 184 -15.61 13.04 0.81
CA TYR A 184 -14.19 12.84 1.06
C TYR A 184 -13.78 13.18 2.50
N TYR A 185 -14.34 14.23 3.12
CA TYR A 185 -14.11 14.55 4.52
C TYR A 185 -14.62 13.45 5.46
N LEU A 186 -15.83 12.92 5.21
CA LEU A 186 -16.35 11.79 5.98
C LEU A 186 -15.48 10.54 5.80
N LYS A 187 -15.04 10.25 4.57
CA LYS A 187 -14.11 9.14 4.30
C LYS A 187 -12.79 9.33 5.04
N ALA A 188 -12.24 10.55 5.06
CA ALA A 188 -11.03 10.87 5.82
C ALA A 188 -11.22 10.66 7.31
N ALA A 189 -12.37 11.10 7.87
CA ALA A 189 -12.68 10.93 9.28
C ALA A 189 -12.84 9.46 9.70
N ASP A 190 -13.37 8.61 8.80
CA ASP A 190 -13.63 7.20 9.09
C ASP A 190 -12.44 6.28 8.83
N GLN A 191 -11.42 6.76 8.11
CA GLN A 191 -10.28 5.95 7.66
C GLN A 191 -9.49 5.32 8.81
N SER A 192 -9.15 6.09 9.84
CA SER A 192 -8.28 5.62 10.93
C SER A 192 -8.91 5.76 12.32
N LYS A 193 -10.05 6.43 12.44
CA LYS A 193 -10.78 6.71 13.70
C LYS A 193 -9.89 7.16 14.87
N ASN A 194 -8.88 7.98 14.56
CA ASN A 194 -7.97 8.53 15.56
C ASN A 194 -8.44 9.90 16.07
N SER A 195 -7.96 10.29 17.26
CA SER A 195 -8.34 11.55 17.91
C SER A 195 -7.74 12.82 17.30
N PHE A 196 -6.92 12.69 16.26
CA PHE A 196 -6.24 13.78 15.58
C PHE A 196 -6.92 14.14 14.24
N THR A 197 -7.01 13.20 13.31
CA THR A 197 -7.56 13.47 11.98
C THR A 197 -9.07 13.35 11.92
N SER A 198 -9.68 12.39 12.64
CA SER A 198 -11.12 12.15 12.56
C SER A 198 -11.96 13.35 13.00
N PRO A 199 -11.77 13.96 14.20
CA PRO A 199 -12.57 15.11 14.60
C PRO A 199 -12.33 16.32 13.71
N PHE A 200 -11.10 16.50 13.20
CA PHE A 200 -10.77 17.58 12.27
C PHE A 200 -11.57 17.47 10.96
N TYR A 201 -11.61 16.29 10.35
CA TYR A 201 -12.33 16.09 9.08
C TYR A 201 -13.85 16.02 9.28
N LEU A 202 -14.34 15.52 10.42
CA LEU A 202 -15.76 15.67 10.77
C LEU A 202 -16.15 17.14 10.88
N LYS A 203 -15.31 18.00 11.49
CA LYS A 203 -15.58 19.44 11.56
C LYS A 203 -15.65 20.08 10.19
N LYS A 204 -14.76 19.71 9.26
CA LYS A 204 -14.81 20.16 7.85
C LYS A 204 -16.07 19.68 7.13
N ALA A 205 -16.48 18.43 7.33
CA ALA A 205 -17.72 17.89 6.78
C ALA A 205 -18.94 18.65 7.30
N GLY A 206 -19.03 18.87 8.62
CA GLY A 206 -20.09 19.63 9.24
C GLY A 206 -20.18 21.07 8.69
N PHE A 207 -19.04 21.73 8.52
CA PHE A 207 -18.97 23.05 7.92
C PHE A 207 -19.44 23.06 6.45
N ALA A 208 -19.04 22.06 5.66
CA ALA A 208 -19.51 21.93 4.27
C ALA A 208 -21.03 21.67 4.19
N TYR A 209 -21.62 20.95 5.13
CA TYR A 209 -23.07 20.81 5.27
C TYR A 209 -23.75 22.14 5.60
N GLU A 210 -23.17 22.95 6.49
CA GLU A 210 -23.68 24.30 6.78
C GLU A 210 -23.69 25.20 5.54
N GLN A 211 -22.61 25.17 4.73
CA GLN A 211 -22.54 25.93 3.48
C GLN A 211 -23.66 25.55 2.48
N LYS A 212 -24.16 24.33 2.59
CA LYS A 212 -25.33 23.84 1.84
C LYS A 212 -26.67 24.13 2.52
N ALA A 213 -26.68 24.82 3.64
CA ALA A 213 -27.84 25.00 4.52
C ALA A 213 -28.49 23.67 4.97
N ASN A 214 -27.72 22.56 4.97
CA ASN A 214 -28.15 21.26 5.47
C ASN A 214 -27.82 21.15 6.97
N TYR A 215 -28.57 21.85 7.78
CA TYR A 215 -28.30 21.99 9.22
C TYR A 215 -28.54 20.69 9.99
N ASP A 216 -29.42 19.82 9.52
CA ASP A 216 -29.66 18.51 10.14
C ASP A 216 -28.41 17.62 10.06
N GLU A 217 -27.78 17.48 8.89
CA GLU A 217 -26.57 16.70 8.73
C GLU A 217 -25.36 17.38 9.37
N ALA A 218 -25.28 18.71 9.37
CA ALA A 218 -24.25 19.44 10.09
C ALA A 218 -24.35 19.12 11.59
N LEU A 219 -25.55 19.20 12.17
CA LEU A 219 -25.80 18.91 13.57
C LEU A 219 -25.37 17.48 13.93
N ARG A 220 -25.84 16.48 13.17
CA ARG A 220 -25.46 15.07 13.37
C ARG A 220 -23.95 14.87 13.35
N THR A 221 -23.27 15.53 12.41
CA THR A 221 -21.82 15.44 12.26
C THR A 221 -21.09 16.06 13.46
N TYR A 222 -21.54 17.19 13.98
CA TYR A 222 -20.97 17.83 15.16
C TYR A 222 -21.27 17.07 16.45
N GLU A 223 -22.47 16.51 16.59
CA GLU A 223 -22.83 15.64 17.72
C GLU A 223 -21.97 14.37 17.74
N ARG A 224 -21.61 13.85 16.56
CA ARG A 224 -20.67 12.74 16.42
C ARG A 224 -19.29 13.10 16.98
N ILE A 225 -18.74 14.31 16.67
CA ILE A 225 -17.47 14.78 17.25
C ILE A 225 -17.54 14.81 18.77
N LYS A 226 -18.60 15.43 19.32
CA LYS A 226 -18.79 15.53 20.77
C LYS A 226 -18.86 14.16 21.45
N LYS A 227 -19.49 13.17 20.79
CA LYS A 227 -19.68 11.82 21.33
C LYS A 227 -18.43 10.95 21.22
N GLU A 228 -17.78 10.95 20.06
CA GLU A 228 -16.69 10.03 19.75
C GLU A 228 -15.31 10.58 20.16
N PHE A 229 -15.14 11.92 20.15
CA PHE A 229 -13.86 12.59 20.37
C PHE A 229 -13.99 13.78 21.36
N PRO A 230 -14.58 13.60 22.56
CA PRO A 230 -14.87 14.72 23.49
C PRO A 230 -13.61 15.46 23.96
N GLU A 231 -12.47 14.74 24.05
CA GLU A 231 -11.19 15.31 24.52
C GLU A 231 -10.35 15.93 23.40
N SER A 232 -10.74 15.82 22.15
CA SER A 232 -10.05 16.48 21.04
C SER A 232 -10.20 18.01 21.12
N ALA A 233 -9.35 18.74 20.39
CA ALA A 233 -9.46 20.18 20.29
C ALA A 233 -10.85 20.59 19.74
N GLU A 234 -11.31 19.89 18.71
CA GLU A 234 -12.63 20.08 18.11
C GLU A 234 -13.75 19.72 19.08
N GLY A 235 -13.65 18.58 19.79
CA GLY A 235 -14.67 18.09 20.72
C GLY A 235 -15.02 19.09 21.82
N ARG A 236 -14.01 19.76 22.39
CA ARG A 236 -14.19 20.76 23.43
C ARG A 236 -14.97 22.00 22.98
N GLU A 237 -14.97 22.32 21.69
CA GLU A 237 -15.68 23.45 21.10
C GLU A 237 -17.10 23.13 20.62
N MET A 238 -17.46 21.85 20.53
CA MET A 238 -18.68 21.41 19.86
C MET A 238 -19.98 21.88 20.52
N GLU A 239 -20.01 22.12 21.84
CA GLU A 239 -21.21 22.57 22.50
C GLU A 239 -21.73 23.90 21.95
N ARG A 240 -20.81 24.85 21.75
CA ARG A 240 -21.12 26.16 21.17
C ARG A 240 -21.52 26.03 19.69
N THR A 241 -20.81 25.20 18.93
CA THR A 241 -21.10 24.97 17.52
C THR A 241 -22.47 24.33 17.32
N ILE A 242 -22.81 23.31 18.11
CA ILE A 242 -24.12 22.64 18.10
C ILE A 242 -25.25 23.63 18.43
N ALA A 243 -25.09 24.44 19.48
CA ALA A 243 -26.09 25.44 19.85
C ALA A 243 -26.34 26.47 18.71
N ARG A 244 -25.25 26.89 18.05
CA ARG A 244 -25.34 27.82 16.92
C ARG A 244 -26.08 27.19 15.74
N VAL A 245 -25.73 25.94 15.36
CA VAL A 245 -26.35 25.27 14.22
C VAL A 245 -27.82 24.96 14.47
N LYS A 246 -28.20 24.59 15.69
CA LYS A 246 -29.62 24.44 16.11
C LYS A 246 -30.40 25.72 15.88
N ALA A 247 -29.85 26.87 16.32
CA ALA A 247 -30.50 28.16 16.13
C ALA A 247 -30.63 28.53 14.63
N LEU A 248 -29.63 28.23 13.80
CA LEU A 248 -29.69 28.51 12.36
C LEU A 248 -30.68 27.60 11.61
N GLY A 249 -30.77 26.35 12.02
CA GLY A 249 -31.67 25.35 11.43
C GLY A 249 -33.09 25.35 11.99
N ASN A 250 -33.37 26.14 13.03
CA ASN A 250 -34.61 26.07 13.83
C ASN A 250 -34.89 24.66 14.40
N LEU A 251 -33.86 23.97 14.89
CA LEU A 251 -33.85 22.56 15.34
C LEU A 251 -33.93 22.46 16.88
#